data_0ec58fe79be24dc850d8e73a7940d51e
#
_entry.id   0ec58fe79be24dc850d8e73a7940d51e
#
_cell.length_a   1.000
_cell.length_b   1.000
_cell.length_c   1.000
_cell.angle_alpha   90.00
_cell.angle_beta   90.00
_cell.angle_gamma   90.00
#
_symmetry.space_group_name_H-M   'P 1'
#
loop_
_entity.id
_entity.type
_entity.pdbx_description
1 polymer ?
#
loop_
_entity_poly.entity_id
_entity_poly.type
_entity_poly.pdbx_seq_one_letter_code
_entity_poly.pdbx_strand_id
1 'polypeptide(L)'
;MSAPLLQARGVTKVFRLKSGLFVKPSVHVAVNSIDLELAPRERVGVVGESGSGKSTLGRLLLGLTSTTEGKVLFEGLAHTDRSARDWSTFRKETSLVQQNPLSALNPQMTIGEQIAEAVWVHRIANRAGARDRAATMLDRVGLSSAMMNRYPHQMSGGQRQRVVIARALILDPKLVVFDEAVSALDVSVQAQVVALLRQLWQELDLAYVFITHDLRIVRHLVDRIVVMYLGRVVETGDIKSVYAWPRHPYTRALLASVPTMDPTIRNIEPPIKGELDAGKVMTGCAFRSRCPFAIERCAKETPLLRPAGGQLAACHRAEEFPRSIVAQTDPAQMMEVAR
;
A
#
# COMPACT_ATOMS: atom_id res chain seq x y z
N MET A 1 -19.05 -8.70 -15.25
CA MET A 1 -18.02 -8.16 -14.34
C MET A 1 -18.43 -8.58 -12.93
N SER A 2 -17.55 -9.26 -12.17
CA SER A 2 -17.86 -9.62 -10.78
C SER A 2 -17.99 -8.36 -9.92
N ALA A 3 -18.85 -8.41 -8.89
CA ALA A 3 -18.96 -7.31 -7.94
C ALA A 3 -17.61 -7.05 -7.27
N PRO A 4 -17.22 -5.79 -7.03
CA PRO A 4 -15.95 -5.47 -6.38
C PRO A 4 -15.95 -5.95 -4.92
N LEU A 5 -14.80 -6.48 -4.47
CA LEU A 5 -14.60 -6.90 -3.09
C LEU A 5 -14.60 -5.69 -2.14
N LEU A 6 -13.91 -4.63 -2.54
CA LEU A 6 -13.80 -3.39 -1.77
C LEU A 6 -14.06 -2.18 -2.67
N GLN A 7 -14.77 -1.18 -2.13
CA GLN A 7 -15.00 0.10 -2.80
C GLN A 7 -14.80 1.25 -1.82
N ALA A 8 -13.97 2.20 -2.18
CA ALA A 8 -13.94 3.54 -1.59
C ALA A 8 -14.62 4.50 -2.56
N ARG A 9 -15.61 5.26 -2.11
CA ARG A 9 -16.38 6.22 -2.93
C ARG A 9 -16.29 7.61 -2.32
N GLY A 10 -15.60 8.52 -2.99
CA GLY A 10 -15.38 9.90 -2.57
C GLY A 10 -14.77 10.03 -1.18
N VAL A 11 -13.88 9.08 -0.79
CA VAL A 11 -13.38 8.99 0.58
C VAL A 11 -12.48 10.17 0.90
N THR A 12 -12.83 10.91 1.97
CA THR A 12 -12.07 12.04 2.50
C THR A 12 -11.75 11.81 3.97
N LYS A 13 -10.52 12.14 4.39
CA LYS A 13 -10.11 12.16 5.79
C LYS A 13 -9.41 13.44 6.15
N VAL A 14 -10.01 14.15 7.10
CA VAL A 14 -9.50 15.40 7.66
C VAL A 14 -9.13 15.19 9.13
N PHE A 15 -7.92 15.57 9.49
CA PHE A 15 -7.48 15.63 10.87
C PHE A 15 -7.45 17.10 11.32
N ARG A 16 -8.04 17.37 12.49
CA ARG A 16 -7.98 18.66 13.16
C ARG A 16 -6.91 18.60 14.24
N LEU A 17 -5.81 19.27 14.02
CA LEU A 17 -4.69 19.31 14.96
C LEU A 17 -4.89 20.52 15.88
N LYS A 18 -5.12 20.26 17.17
CA LYS A 18 -5.16 21.29 18.20
C LYS A 18 -3.73 21.45 18.74
N SER A 19 -3.08 22.55 18.41
CA SER A 19 -1.76 22.88 18.95
C SER A 19 -1.90 24.01 20.00
N GLY A 20 -2.15 23.63 21.26
CA GLY A 20 -2.18 24.58 22.41
C GLY A 20 -3.51 25.32 22.61
N LEU A 21 -3.64 25.97 23.82
CA LEU A 21 -4.87 26.68 24.23
C LEU A 21 -5.17 27.93 23.40
N PHE A 22 -4.17 28.54 22.75
CA PHE A 22 -4.30 29.84 22.04
C PHE A 22 -3.95 29.76 20.56
N VAL A 23 -3.71 28.57 19.99
CA VAL A 23 -3.37 28.39 18.58
C VAL A 23 -4.59 27.95 17.80
N LYS A 24 -4.89 28.61 16.68
CA LYS A 24 -5.99 28.18 15.78
C LYS A 24 -5.75 26.73 15.33
N PRO A 25 -6.77 25.85 15.41
CA PRO A 25 -6.64 24.48 14.94
C PRO A 25 -6.19 24.46 13.49
N SER A 26 -5.11 23.73 13.20
CA SER A 26 -4.74 23.49 11.82
C SER A 26 -5.52 22.29 11.28
N VAL A 27 -5.91 22.39 10.01
CA VAL A 27 -6.66 21.34 9.30
C VAL A 27 -5.70 20.64 8.35
N HIS A 28 -5.54 19.33 8.53
CA HIS A 28 -4.74 18.49 7.64
C HIS A 28 -5.63 17.50 6.88
N VAL A 29 -5.70 17.65 5.56
CA VAL A 29 -6.44 16.75 4.67
C VAL A 29 -5.50 15.62 4.24
N ALA A 30 -5.60 14.49 4.92
CA ALA A 30 -4.73 13.34 4.66
C ALA A 30 -5.17 12.52 3.44
N VAL A 31 -6.48 12.44 3.19
CA VAL A 31 -7.10 11.79 2.03
C VAL A 31 -8.19 12.71 1.52
N ASN A 32 -8.27 12.94 0.22
CA ASN A 32 -9.14 13.94 -0.38
C ASN A 32 -9.89 13.37 -1.60
N SER A 33 -11.14 13.02 -1.40
CA SER A 33 -12.08 12.54 -2.42
C SER A 33 -11.50 11.41 -3.28
N ILE A 34 -11.08 10.32 -2.64
CA ILE A 34 -10.52 9.17 -3.35
C ILE A 34 -11.62 8.17 -3.69
N ASP A 35 -11.66 7.78 -4.97
CA ASP A 35 -12.37 6.64 -5.48
C ASP A 35 -11.38 5.50 -5.76
N LEU A 36 -11.65 4.31 -5.20
CA LEU A 36 -10.84 3.12 -5.38
C LEU A 36 -11.75 1.89 -5.34
N GLU A 37 -11.66 1.05 -6.36
CA GLU A 37 -12.30 -0.25 -6.38
C GLU A 37 -11.23 -1.34 -6.39
N LEU A 38 -11.49 -2.45 -5.73
CA LEU A 38 -10.66 -3.63 -5.70
C LEU A 38 -11.53 -4.84 -6.01
N ALA A 39 -11.21 -5.54 -7.08
CA ALA A 39 -11.86 -6.79 -7.43
C ALA A 39 -11.37 -7.94 -6.53
N PRO A 40 -12.14 -9.05 -6.41
CA PRO A 40 -11.61 -10.27 -5.79
C PRO A 40 -10.29 -10.70 -6.47
N ARG A 41 -9.30 -11.09 -5.68
CA ARG A 41 -7.96 -11.53 -6.13
C ARG A 41 -7.12 -10.44 -6.82
N GLU A 42 -7.61 -9.20 -6.92
CA GLU A 42 -6.84 -8.10 -7.51
C GLU A 42 -5.74 -7.63 -6.58
N ARG A 43 -4.61 -7.26 -7.16
CA ARG A 43 -3.41 -6.79 -6.48
C ARG A 43 -3.15 -5.34 -6.84
N VAL A 44 -3.37 -4.44 -5.89
CA VAL A 44 -3.23 -2.99 -6.10
C VAL A 44 -2.06 -2.44 -5.31
N GLY A 45 -1.14 -1.76 -6.00
CA GLY A 45 -0.08 -0.97 -5.38
C GLY A 45 -0.52 0.46 -5.13
N VAL A 46 -0.35 0.96 -3.92
CA VAL A 46 -0.54 2.38 -3.59
C VAL A 46 0.82 2.99 -3.29
N VAL A 47 1.25 3.92 -4.15
CA VAL A 47 2.59 4.50 -4.09
C VAL A 47 2.57 6.02 -3.99
N GLY A 48 3.67 6.60 -3.52
CA GLY A 48 3.87 8.03 -3.38
C GLY A 48 4.87 8.35 -2.27
N GLU A 49 5.31 9.61 -2.16
CA GLU A 49 6.22 10.06 -1.11
C GLU A 49 5.63 9.86 0.30
N SER A 50 6.49 9.90 1.33
CA SER A 50 6.05 9.92 2.73
C SER A 50 5.13 11.15 2.96
N GLY A 51 4.04 10.97 3.72
CA GLY A 51 3.06 12.03 3.93
C GLY A 51 2.03 12.23 2.80
N SER A 52 2.05 11.43 1.72
CA SER A 52 1.03 11.53 0.65
C SER A 52 -0.34 10.96 1.01
N GLY A 53 -0.53 10.36 2.19
CA GLY A 53 -1.82 9.87 2.69
C GLY A 53 -2.05 8.35 2.54
N LYS A 54 -1.09 7.59 2.01
CA LYS A 54 -1.21 6.14 1.72
C LYS A 54 -1.62 5.28 2.92
N SER A 55 -0.90 5.40 4.04
CA SER A 55 -1.20 4.64 5.27
C SER A 55 -2.56 5.03 5.86
N THR A 56 -2.95 6.31 5.72
CA THR A 56 -4.27 6.77 6.11
C THR A 56 -5.35 6.11 5.24
N LEU A 57 -5.13 6.06 3.93
CA LEU A 57 -6.03 5.34 3.01
C LEU A 57 -6.15 3.86 3.42
N GLY A 58 -5.04 3.16 3.63
CA GLY A 58 -5.07 1.76 4.07
C GLY A 58 -5.88 1.54 5.36
N ARG A 59 -5.73 2.43 6.35
CA ARG A 59 -6.51 2.38 7.60
C ARG A 59 -8.00 2.66 7.38
N LEU A 60 -8.35 3.56 6.46
CA LEU A 60 -9.75 3.83 6.08
C LEU A 60 -10.38 2.61 5.40
N LEU A 61 -9.65 1.95 4.49
CA LEU A 61 -10.10 0.74 3.79
C LEU A 61 -10.42 -0.40 4.76
N LEU A 62 -9.66 -0.52 5.85
CA LEU A 62 -9.88 -1.53 6.89
C LEU A 62 -10.79 -1.06 8.03
N GLY A 63 -11.40 0.11 7.94
CA GLY A 63 -12.28 0.64 8.98
C GLY A 63 -11.57 0.88 10.33
N LEU A 64 -10.23 0.96 10.35
CA LEU A 64 -9.44 1.29 11.53
C LEU A 64 -9.51 2.78 11.88
N THR A 65 -9.95 3.58 10.94
CA THR A 65 -10.21 5.02 11.08
C THR A 65 -11.47 5.34 10.29
N SER A 66 -12.36 6.16 10.84
CA SER A 66 -13.58 6.61 10.17
C SER A 66 -13.27 7.62 9.07
N THR A 67 -14.03 7.61 7.99
CA THR A 67 -14.04 8.66 6.97
C THR A 67 -14.61 9.96 7.53
N THR A 68 -14.17 11.10 7.01
CA THR A 68 -14.83 12.40 7.26
C THR A 68 -15.99 12.59 6.28
N GLU A 69 -15.76 12.18 5.02
CA GLU A 69 -16.75 12.17 3.94
C GLU A 69 -16.56 10.93 3.09
N GLY A 70 -17.57 10.58 2.32
CA GLY A 70 -17.56 9.39 1.47
C GLY A 70 -17.81 8.09 2.23
N LYS A 71 -17.68 6.96 1.55
CA LYS A 71 -18.00 5.62 2.07
C LYS A 71 -16.94 4.61 1.67
N VAL A 72 -16.66 3.66 2.56
CA VAL A 72 -15.94 2.42 2.23
C VAL A 72 -16.91 1.26 2.36
N LEU A 73 -17.02 0.46 1.30
CA LEU A 73 -17.86 -0.74 1.25
C LEU A 73 -16.96 -1.96 1.08
N PHE A 74 -17.25 -3.03 1.78
CA PHE A 74 -16.65 -4.34 1.59
C PHE A 74 -17.76 -5.35 1.33
N GLU A 75 -17.70 -6.06 0.21
CA GLU A 75 -18.76 -6.94 -0.28
C GLU A 75 -20.14 -6.24 -0.32
N GLY A 76 -20.16 -4.97 -0.75
CA GLY A 76 -21.36 -4.16 -0.87
C GLY A 76 -21.89 -3.54 0.44
N LEU A 77 -21.38 -3.94 1.62
CA LEU A 77 -21.82 -3.40 2.90
C LEU A 77 -20.89 -2.27 3.36
N ALA A 78 -21.45 -1.08 3.58
CA ALA A 78 -20.67 0.08 4.03
C ALA A 78 -20.21 -0.08 5.50
N HIS A 79 -19.04 0.46 5.82
CA HIS A 79 -18.52 0.42 7.19
C HIS A 79 -19.44 1.10 8.20
N THR A 80 -20.14 2.16 7.79
CA THR A 80 -21.12 2.87 8.63
C THR A 80 -22.35 2.05 8.99
N ASP A 81 -22.66 1.06 8.18
CA ASP A 81 -23.93 0.29 8.27
C ASP A 81 -23.71 -1.08 8.95
N ARG A 82 -22.46 -1.37 9.37
CA ARG A 82 -22.10 -2.66 9.98
C ARG A 82 -22.56 -2.75 11.43
N SER A 83 -23.25 -3.84 11.75
CA SER A 83 -23.49 -4.28 13.13
C SER A 83 -22.20 -4.81 13.78
N ALA A 84 -22.23 -5.05 15.08
CA ALA A 84 -21.10 -5.67 15.78
C ALA A 84 -20.73 -7.06 15.21
N ARG A 85 -21.74 -7.84 14.74
CA ARG A 85 -21.53 -9.14 14.09
C ARG A 85 -20.85 -8.98 12.73
N ASP A 86 -21.28 -8.00 11.92
CA ASP A 86 -20.68 -7.72 10.62
C ASP A 86 -19.24 -7.26 10.76
N TRP A 87 -18.93 -6.45 11.77
CA TRP A 87 -17.55 -6.08 12.11
C TRP A 87 -16.70 -7.27 12.50
N SER A 88 -17.26 -8.23 13.27
CA SER A 88 -16.54 -9.45 13.63
C SER A 88 -16.22 -10.29 12.40
N THR A 89 -17.16 -10.42 11.46
CA THR A 89 -16.96 -11.13 10.18
C THR A 89 -15.93 -10.41 9.33
N PHE A 90 -16.06 -9.10 9.16
CA PHE A 90 -15.12 -8.27 8.40
C PHE A 90 -13.67 -8.41 8.91
N ARG A 91 -13.46 -8.44 10.24
CA ARG A 91 -12.14 -8.61 10.86
C ARG A 91 -11.53 -10.00 10.67
N LYS A 92 -12.34 -11.03 10.45
CA LYS A 92 -11.85 -12.35 10.03
C LYS A 92 -11.38 -12.37 8.58
N GLU A 93 -12.08 -11.62 7.74
CA GLU A 93 -11.89 -11.59 6.30
C GLU A 93 -10.89 -10.54 5.83
N THR A 94 -10.41 -9.68 6.75
CA THR A 94 -9.45 -8.61 6.42
C THR A 94 -8.30 -8.55 7.41
N SER A 95 -7.12 -8.17 6.94
CA SER A 95 -5.94 -8.06 7.79
C SER A 95 -5.03 -6.90 7.40
N LEU A 96 -4.18 -6.49 8.36
CA LEU A 96 -3.17 -5.44 8.18
C LEU A 96 -1.79 -5.97 8.53
N VAL A 97 -0.84 -5.81 7.62
CA VAL A 97 0.59 -5.98 7.89
C VAL A 97 1.20 -4.60 8.02
N GLN A 98 1.67 -4.25 9.23
CA GLN A 98 2.21 -2.94 9.55
C GLN A 98 3.69 -2.81 9.19
N GLN A 99 4.15 -1.57 9.03
CA GLN A 99 5.50 -1.18 8.65
C GLN A 99 6.57 -1.71 9.61
N ASN A 100 6.37 -1.60 10.92
CA ASN A 100 7.36 -1.98 11.92
C ASN A 100 6.98 -3.30 12.61
N PRO A 101 7.69 -4.40 12.33
CA PRO A 101 7.40 -5.71 12.93
C PRO A 101 7.63 -5.72 14.45
N LEU A 102 8.50 -4.86 14.99
CA LEU A 102 8.72 -4.77 16.43
C LEU A 102 7.51 -4.21 17.18
N SER A 103 6.85 -3.19 16.61
CA SER A 103 5.64 -2.62 17.21
C SER A 103 4.39 -3.49 16.97
N ALA A 104 4.44 -4.38 15.97
CA ALA A 104 3.35 -5.27 15.63
C ALA A 104 3.30 -6.53 16.52
N LEU A 105 4.41 -6.92 17.14
CA LEU A 105 4.52 -8.12 17.96
C LEU A 105 4.58 -7.77 19.47
N ASN A 106 3.85 -8.55 20.28
CA ASN A 106 3.91 -8.42 21.75
C ASN A 106 5.22 -9.10 22.26
N PRO A 107 6.14 -8.35 22.90
CA PRO A 107 7.40 -8.93 23.36
C PRO A 107 7.26 -9.97 24.47
N GLN A 108 6.10 -10.00 25.15
CA GLN A 108 5.83 -10.90 26.28
C GLN A 108 5.13 -12.21 25.87
N MET A 109 4.74 -12.36 24.59
CA MET A 109 4.09 -13.55 24.07
C MET A 109 5.02 -14.31 23.14
N THR A 110 4.92 -15.65 23.15
CA THR A 110 5.66 -16.48 22.20
C THR A 110 5.12 -16.28 20.78
N ILE A 111 5.92 -16.61 19.80
CA ILE A 111 5.55 -16.51 18.38
C ILE A 111 4.30 -17.36 18.07
N GLY A 112 4.27 -18.57 18.58
CA GLY A 112 3.11 -19.45 18.37
C GLY A 112 1.82 -18.92 18.98
N GLU A 113 1.90 -18.34 20.18
CA GLU A 113 0.73 -17.73 20.82
C GLU A 113 0.19 -16.56 20.01
N GLN A 114 1.06 -15.68 19.51
CA GLN A 114 0.65 -14.51 18.73
C GLN A 114 0.01 -14.87 17.40
N ILE A 115 0.50 -15.93 16.72
CA ILE A 115 -0.09 -16.39 15.48
C ILE A 115 -1.43 -17.10 15.75
N ALA A 116 -1.49 -17.94 16.80
CA ALA A 116 -2.68 -18.70 17.15
C ALA A 116 -3.82 -17.85 17.74
N GLU A 117 -3.49 -16.67 18.30
CA GLU A 117 -4.43 -15.79 19.01
C GLU A 117 -5.70 -15.51 18.21
N ALA A 118 -5.58 -15.13 16.94
CA ALA A 118 -6.72 -14.80 16.10
C ALA A 118 -7.66 -16.01 15.90
N VAL A 119 -7.11 -17.21 15.72
CA VAL A 119 -7.88 -18.46 15.56
C VAL A 119 -8.71 -18.74 16.81
N TRP A 120 -8.11 -18.55 17.96
CA TRP A 120 -8.76 -18.77 19.24
C TRP A 120 -9.79 -17.67 19.57
N VAL A 121 -9.44 -16.41 19.43
CA VAL A 121 -10.33 -15.25 19.69
C VAL A 121 -11.59 -15.32 18.83
N HIS A 122 -11.45 -15.70 17.58
CA HIS A 122 -12.57 -15.87 16.65
C HIS A 122 -13.28 -17.23 16.77
N ARG A 123 -12.88 -18.07 17.73
CA ARG A 123 -13.48 -19.39 18.01
C ARG A 123 -13.51 -20.33 16.81
N ILE A 124 -12.49 -20.28 15.95
CA ILE A 124 -12.39 -21.13 14.77
C ILE A 124 -11.92 -22.54 15.18
N ALA A 125 -11.03 -22.64 16.16
CA ALA A 125 -10.57 -23.88 16.75
C ALA A 125 -10.33 -23.71 18.26
N ASN A 126 -10.22 -24.83 18.96
CA ASN A 126 -9.74 -24.84 20.35
C ASN A 126 -8.24 -24.49 20.42
N ARG A 127 -7.67 -24.36 21.62
CA ARG A 127 -6.27 -23.94 21.79
C ARG A 127 -5.26 -24.87 21.11
N ALA A 128 -5.50 -26.18 21.14
CA ALA A 128 -4.63 -27.16 20.47
C ALA A 128 -4.67 -26.98 18.95
N GLY A 129 -5.85 -26.98 18.35
CA GLY A 129 -6.01 -26.77 16.90
C GLY A 129 -5.53 -25.39 16.43
N ALA A 130 -5.65 -24.34 17.25
CA ALA A 130 -5.08 -23.04 16.95
C ALA A 130 -3.54 -23.07 16.91
N ARG A 131 -2.93 -23.86 17.83
CA ARG A 131 -1.47 -24.05 17.86
C ARG A 131 -0.97 -24.84 16.65
N ASP A 132 -1.70 -25.88 16.23
CA ASP A 132 -1.35 -26.68 15.06
C ASP A 132 -1.44 -25.84 13.77
N ARG A 133 -2.48 -25.02 13.63
CA ARG A 133 -2.59 -24.06 12.52
C ARG A 133 -1.44 -23.05 12.52
N ALA A 134 -1.04 -22.55 13.69
CA ALA A 134 0.08 -21.63 13.80
C ALA A 134 1.41 -22.28 13.38
N ALA A 135 1.64 -23.54 13.74
CA ALA A 135 2.81 -24.31 13.33
C ALA A 135 2.86 -24.48 11.80
N THR A 136 1.74 -24.91 11.19
CA THR A 136 1.61 -25.02 9.73
C THR A 136 1.83 -23.68 9.03
N MET A 137 1.31 -22.58 9.59
CA MET A 137 1.48 -21.26 9.01
C MET A 137 2.93 -20.76 9.10
N LEU A 138 3.66 -21.10 10.18
CA LEU A 138 5.11 -20.83 10.26
C LEU A 138 5.88 -21.51 9.14
N ASP A 139 5.61 -22.81 8.91
CA ASP A 139 6.26 -23.54 7.82
C ASP A 139 5.94 -22.93 6.44
N ARG A 140 4.69 -22.46 6.22
CA ARG A 140 4.28 -21.75 4.99
C ARG A 140 5.04 -20.45 4.74
N VAL A 141 5.38 -19.72 5.81
CA VAL A 141 6.19 -18.47 5.66
C VAL A 141 7.70 -18.76 5.68
N GLY A 142 8.11 -20.05 5.58
CA GLY A 142 9.50 -20.47 5.54
C GLY A 142 10.24 -20.31 6.88
N LEU A 143 9.50 -20.49 7.98
CA LEU A 143 10.05 -20.56 9.34
C LEU A 143 9.74 -21.94 9.92
N SER A 144 10.73 -22.54 10.59
CA SER A 144 10.50 -23.84 11.26
C SER A 144 9.46 -23.71 12.38
N SER A 145 8.52 -24.65 12.43
CA SER A 145 7.55 -24.79 13.52
C SER A 145 8.20 -24.93 14.91
N ALA A 146 9.48 -25.34 14.97
CA ALA A 146 10.28 -25.35 16.21
C ALA A 146 10.44 -23.93 16.82
N MET A 147 10.20 -22.85 16.04
CA MET A 147 10.25 -21.46 16.53
C MET A 147 9.00 -21.03 17.31
N MET A 148 7.97 -21.87 17.40
CA MET A 148 6.71 -21.59 18.10
C MET A 148 6.90 -21.05 19.54
N ASN A 149 7.91 -21.56 20.24
CA ASN A 149 8.16 -21.21 21.64
C ASN A 149 9.16 -20.05 21.81
N ARG A 150 9.66 -19.46 20.71
CA ARG A 150 10.55 -18.30 20.77
C ARG A 150 9.76 -17.02 21.01
N TYR A 151 10.45 -16.02 21.55
CA TYR A 151 9.94 -14.65 21.71
C TYR A 151 10.45 -13.75 20.58
N PRO A 152 9.78 -12.62 20.28
CA PRO A 152 10.19 -11.70 19.21
C PRO A 152 11.65 -11.23 19.29
N HIS A 153 12.16 -10.99 20.50
CA HIS A 153 13.55 -10.55 20.71
C HIS A 153 14.60 -11.59 20.32
N GLN A 154 14.21 -12.86 20.20
CA GLN A 154 15.09 -13.97 19.81
C GLN A 154 15.13 -14.20 18.28
N MET A 155 14.54 -13.30 17.50
CA MET A 155 14.39 -13.43 16.05
C MET A 155 15.06 -12.27 15.30
N SER A 156 15.55 -12.53 14.08
CA SER A 156 16.03 -11.49 13.17
C SER A 156 14.88 -10.62 12.65
N GLY A 157 15.17 -9.45 12.07
CA GLY A 157 14.17 -8.55 11.49
C GLY A 157 13.31 -9.23 10.42
N GLY A 158 13.93 -9.98 9.51
CA GLY A 158 13.23 -10.72 8.47
C GLY A 158 12.37 -11.88 9.00
N GLN A 159 12.84 -12.57 10.05
CA GLN A 159 12.04 -13.59 10.72
C GLN A 159 10.81 -12.98 11.40
N ARG A 160 10.95 -11.85 12.11
CA ARG A 160 9.81 -11.13 12.70
C ARG A 160 8.81 -10.69 11.64
N GLN A 161 9.27 -10.20 10.49
CA GLN A 161 8.39 -9.80 9.39
C GLN A 161 7.59 -10.98 8.87
N ARG A 162 8.21 -12.15 8.70
CA ARG A 162 7.52 -13.39 8.29
C ARG A 162 6.48 -13.82 9.34
N VAL A 163 6.74 -13.63 10.62
CA VAL A 163 5.76 -13.88 11.70
C VAL A 163 4.57 -12.93 11.60
N VAL A 164 4.80 -11.64 11.34
CA VAL A 164 3.70 -10.66 11.16
C VAL A 164 2.86 -11.03 9.95
N ILE A 165 3.48 -11.49 8.85
CA ILE A 165 2.77 -12.00 7.67
C ILE A 165 1.97 -13.26 8.02
N ALA A 166 2.57 -14.23 8.74
CA ALA A 166 1.88 -15.44 9.21
C ALA A 166 0.64 -15.10 10.05
N ARG A 167 0.77 -14.17 10.99
CA ARG A 167 -0.34 -13.70 11.80
C ARG A 167 -1.44 -13.03 10.98
N ALA A 168 -1.08 -12.30 9.94
CA ALA A 168 -2.04 -11.64 9.06
C ALA A 168 -2.81 -12.65 8.19
N LEU A 169 -2.22 -13.78 7.85
CA LEU A 169 -2.78 -14.79 6.95
C LEU A 169 -3.46 -15.97 7.66
N ILE A 170 -3.33 -16.11 8.99
CA ILE A 170 -3.77 -17.31 9.74
C ILE A 170 -5.28 -17.59 9.64
N LEU A 171 -6.08 -16.56 9.35
CA LEU A 171 -7.54 -16.65 9.20
C LEU A 171 -7.98 -16.84 7.74
N ASP A 172 -7.04 -16.99 6.80
CA ASP A 172 -7.30 -17.04 5.36
C ASP A 172 -8.15 -15.84 4.88
N PRO A 173 -7.68 -14.59 5.09
CA PRO A 173 -8.46 -13.39 4.80
C PRO A 173 -8.70 -13.21 3.30
N LYS A 174 -9.81 -12.55 2.92
CA LYS A 174 -10.10 -12.15 1.54
C LYS A 174 -9.29 -10.94 1.10
N LEU A 175 -8.93 -10.06 2.06
CA LEU A 175 -8.20 -8.82 1.81
C LEU A 175 -7.08 -8.61 2.83
N VAL A 176 -5.88 -8.29 2.35
CA VAL A 176 -4.78 -7.83 3.21
C VAL A 176 -4.30 -6.46 2.74
N VAL A 177 -4.10 -5.55 3.66
CA VAL A 177 -3.38 -4.29 3.42
C VAL A 177 -1.97 -4.43 3.97
N PHE A 178 -0.96 -4.27 3.11
CA PHE A 178 0.44 -4.22 3.49
C PHE A 178 0.85 -2.75 3.56
N ASP A 179 1.09 -2.22 4.76
CA ASP A 179 1.48 -0.83 4.95
C ASP A 179 3.00 -0.74 5.19
N GLU A 180 3.74 -0.44 4.11
CA GLU A 180 5.21 -0.38 4.08
C GLU A 180 5.92 -1.62 4.68
N ALA A 181 5.33 -2.79 4.48
CA ALA A 181 5.69 -4.03 5.16
C ALA A 181 7.14 -4.51 4.96
N VAL A 182 7.89 -3.93 4.05
CA VAL A 182 9.29 -4.33 3.75
C VAL A 182 10.27 -3.17 3.84
N SER A 183 9.81 -1.94 4.08
CA SER A 183 10.67 -0.73 4.05
C SER A 183 11.70 -0.68 5.18
N ALA A 184 11.45 -1.35 6.31
CA ALA A 184 12.34 -1.38 7.47
C ALA A 184 13.39 -2.51 7.41
N LEU A 185 13.44 -3.28 6.32
CA LEU A 185 14.35 -4.41 6.13
C LEU A 185 15.53 -4.01 5.24
N ASP A 186 16.67 -4.65 5.44
CA ASP A 186 17.80 -4.54 4.51
C ASP A 186 17.46 -5.18 3.14
N VAL A 187 18.17 -4.77 2.09
CA VAL A 187 17.86 -5.12 0.69
C VAL A 187 17.78 -6.62 0.45
N SER A 188 18.67 -7.40 1.07
CA SER A 188 18.73 -8.85 0.87
C SER A 188 17.54 -9.56 1.52
N VAL A 189 17.18 -9.16 2.73
CA VAL A 189 16.00 -9.69 3.45
C VAL A 189 14.71 -9.23 2.78
N GLN A 190 14.67 -7.99 2.28
CA GLN A 190 13.55 -7.45 1.52
C GLN A 190 13.24 -8.33 0.29
N ALA A 191 14.28 -8.70 -0.49
CA ALA A 191 14.11 -9.59 -1.65
C ALA A 191 13.53 -10.96 -1.26
N GLN A 192 13.97 -11.54 -0.15
CA GLN A 192 13.45 -12.81 0.36
C GLN A 192 11.98 -12.71 0.78
N VAL A 193 11.58 -11.62 1.45
CA VAL A 193 10.18 -11.42 1.85
C VAL A 193 9.30 -11.17 0.64
N VAL A 194 9.77 -10.42 -0.36
CA VAL A 194 9.07 -10.21 -1.65
C VAL A 194 8.86 -11.54 -2.40
N ALA A 195 9.89 -12.40 -2.45
CA ALA A 195 9.78 -13.73 -3.06
C ALA A 195 8.74 -14.60 -2.32
N LEU A 196 8.76 -14.60 -0.99
CA LEU A 196 7.77 -15.28 -0.17
C LEU A 196 6.34 -14.78 -0.45
N LEU A 197 6.14 -13.47 -0.48
CA LEU A 197 4.83 -12.88 -0.78
C LEU A 197 4.34 -13.32 -2.17
N ARG A 198 5.20 -13.32 -3.19
CA ARG A 198 4.84 -13.81 -4.54
C ARG A 198 4.39 -15.26 -4.53
N GLN A 199 5.08 -16.13 -3.80
CA GLN A 199 4.70 -17.53 -3.66
C GLN A 199 3.33 -17.65 -2.96
N LEU A 200 3.15 -17.02 -1.81
CA LEU A 200 1.89 -17.06 -1.06
C LEU A 200 0.70 -16.55 -1.89
N TRP A 201 0.91 -15.55 -2.75
CA TRP A 201 -0.15 -15.01 -3.60
C TRP A 201 -0.54 -15.93 -4.75
N GLN A 202 0.35 -16.79 -5.20
CA GLN A 202 0.00 -17.84 -6.18
C GLN A 202 -0.82 -18.96 -5.55
N GLU A 203 -0.62 -19.18 -4.25
CA GLU A 203 -1.29 -20.25 -3.49
C GLU A 203 -2.64 -19.82 -2.90
N LEU A 204 -2.80 -18.53 -2.63
CA LEU A 204 -3.95 -17.97 -1.94
C LEU A 204 -4.81 -17.13 -2.89
N ASP A 205 -6.11 -17.32 -2.80
CA ASP A 205 -7.12 -16.51 -3.51
C ASP A 205 -7.31 -15.12 -2.86
N LEU A 206 -6.22 -14.39 -2.65
CA LEU A 206 -6.14 -13.20 -1.83
C LEU A 206 -6.11 -11.93 -2.70
N ALA A 207 -7.01 -10.99 -2.40
CA ALA A 207 -6.87 -9.61 -2.84
C ALA A 207 -6.01 -8.83 -1.87
N TYR A 208 -5.19 -7.88 -2.35
CA TYR A 208 -4.44 -7.03 -1.45
C TYR A 208 -4.17 -5.63 -1.97
N VAL A 209 -3.94 -4.73 -1.01
CA VAL A 209 -3.41 -3.39 -1.23
C VAL A 209 -2.00 -3.31 -0.67
N PHE A 210 -1.02 -3.06 -1.54
CA PHE A 210 0.39 -2.96 -1.16
C PHE A 210 0.83 -1.50 -1.16
N ILE A 211 0.99 -0.93 0.03
CA ILE A 211 1.41 0.46 0.22
C ILE A 211 2.93 0.50 0.37
N THR A 212 3.60 1.29 -0.46
CA THR A 212 5.04 1.53 -0.39
C THR A 212 5.44 2.82 -1.07
N HIS A 213 6.63 3.31 -0.76
CA HIS A 213 7.30 4.36 -1.53
C HIS A 213 8.33 3.78 -2.52
N ASP A 214 8.63 2.48 -2.47
CA ASP A 214 9.59 1.83 -3.35
C ASP A 214 8.92 1.22 -4.59
N LEU A 215 9.06 1.92 -5.70
CA LEU A 215 8.52 1.51 -6.99
C LEU A 215 9.16 0.23 -7.55
N ARG A 216 10.43 -0.09 -7.18
CA ARG A 216 11.11 -1.30 -7.64
C ARG A 216 10.36 -2.56 -7.21
N ILE A 217 9.85 -2.54 -5.96
CA ILE A 217 9.15 -3.67 -5.37
C ILE A 217 7.76 -3.84 -5.98
N VAL A 218 7.02 -2.75 -6.10
CA VAL A 218 5.63 -2.75 -6.58
C VAL A 218 5.51 -3.38 -7.96
N ARG A 219 6.47 -3.11 -8.87
CA ARG A 219 6.47 -3.65 -10.23
C ARG A 219 6.29 -5.16 -10.30
N HIS A 220 6.79 -5.89 -9.30
CA HIS A 220 6.78 -7.36 -9.27
C HIS A 220 5.62 -7.96 -8.49
N LEU A 221 4.85 -7.13 -7.79
CA LEU A 221 3.89 -7.58 -6.80
C LEU A 221 2.44 -7.28 -7.15
N VAL A 222 2.16 -6.31 -8.02
CA VAL A 222 0.79 -5.83 -8.25
C VAL A 222 0.39 -5.87 -9.72
N ASP A 223 -0.92 -5.88 -9.96
CA ASP A 223 -1.49 -5.81 -11.30
C ASP A 223 -1.75 -4.36 -11.71
N ARG A 224 -2.20 -3.53 -10.76
CA ARG A 224 -2.56 -2.13 -10.94
C ARG A 224 -1.88 -1.26 -9.90
N ILE A 225 -1.54 -0.04 -10.30
CA ILE A 225 -0.92 0.96 -9.43
C ILE A 225 -1.83 2.18 -9.27
N VAL A 226 -1.80 2.75 -8.08
CA VAL A 226 -2.45 4.01 -7.68
C VAL A 226 -1.36 4.93 -7.13
N VAL A 227 -1.08 6.01 -7.81
CA VAL A 227 -0.07 6.99 -7.40
C VAL A 227 -0.76 8.12 -6.63
N MET A 228 -0.35 8.32 -5.38
CA MET A 228 -0.90 9.33 -4.49
C MET A 228 0.05 10.50 -4.26
N TYR A 229 -0.49 11.70 -4.33
CA TYR A 229 0.20 12.95 -4.00
C TYR A 229 -0.72 13.85 -3.18
N LEU A 230 -0.29 14.28 -1.98
CA LEU A 230 -1.03 15.17 -1.06
C LEU A 230 -2.51 14.76 -0.89
N GLY A 231 -2.74 13.48 -0.58
CA GLY A 231 -4.08 12.93 -0.31
C GLY A 231 -4.93 12.66 -1.55
N ARG A 232 -4.44 12.88 -2.76
CA ARG A 232 -5.18 12.67 -4.01
C ARG A 232 -4.54 11.59 -4.87
N VAL A 233 -5.36 10.90 -5.66
CA VAL A 233 -4.85 10.05 -6.73
C VAL A 233 -4.48 10.92 -7.92
N VAL A 234 -3.23 10.86 -8.36
CA VAL A 234 -2.72 11.62 -9.49
C VAL A 234 -2.59 10.79 -10.76
N GLU A 235 -2.39 9.49 -10.62
CA GLU A 235 -2.35 8.55 -11.74
C GLU A 235 -2.73 7.15 -11.27
N THR A 236 -3.44 6.38 -12.10
CA THR A 236 -3.74 4.97 -11.86
C THR A 236 -3.91 4.23 -13.16
N GLY A 237 -3.49 2.98 -13.19
CA GLY A 237 -3.59 2.11 -14.36
C GLY A 237 -2.91 0.77 -14.15
N ASP A 238 -2.92 -0.05 -15.19
CA ASP A 238 -2.12 -1.27 -15.25
C ASP A 238 -0.65 -0.97 -14.97
N ILE A 239 0.02 -1.81 -14.18
CA ILE A 239 1.39 -1.56 -13.73
C ILE A 239 2.36 -1.40 -14.91
N LYS A 240 2.25 -2.24 -15.94
CA LYS A 240 3.14 -2.18 -17.12
C LYS A 240 2.91 -0.91 -17.92
N SER A 241 1.63 -0.51 -18.07
CA SER A 241 1.26 0.71 -18.79
C SER A 241 1.78 1.97 -18.11
N VAL A 242 1.62 2.10 -16.78
CA VAL A 242 2.10 3.26 -16.01
C VAL A 242 3.63 3.35 -16.01
N TYR A 243 4.33 2.20 -15.93
CA TYR A 243 5.80 2.19 -16.00
C TYR A 243 6.32 2.51 -17.42
N ALA A 244 5.64 2.00 -18.45
CA ALA A 244 6.04 2.25 -19.84
C ALA A 244 5.75 3.68 -20.29
N TRP A 245 4.67 4.27 -19.76
CA TRP A 245 4.20 5.57 -20.22
C TRP A 245 3.51 6.37 -19.11
N PRO A 246 4.25 6.81 -18.08
CA PRO A 246 3.68 7.63 -17.01
C PRO A 246 3.15 8.97 -17.55
N ARG A 247 1.92 9.30 -17.22
CA ARG A 247 1.17 10.44 -17.74
C ARG A 247 1.18 11.65 -16.80
N HIS A 248 1.58 11.44 -15.56
CA HIS A 248 1.70 12.53 -14.59
C HIS A 248 3.18 12.85 -14.31
N PRO A 249 3.61 14.13 -14.34
CA PRO A 249 5.01 14.50 -14.09
C PRO A 249 5.56 13.99 -12.75
N TYR A 250 4.73 13.88 -11.73
CA TYR A 250 5.12 13.29 -10.45
C TYR A 250 5.47 11.81 -10.57
N THR A 251 4.65 11.04 -11.28
CA THR A 251 4.93 9.60 -11.53
C THR A 251 6.22 9.42 -12.33
N ARG A 252 6.43 10.27 -13.34
CA ARG A 252 7.68 10.29 -14.12
C ARG A 252 8.89 10.50 -13.24
N ALA A 253 8.84 11.51 -12.38
CA ALA A 253 9.95 11.84 -11.49
C ALA A 253 10.17 10.76 -10.40
N LEU A 254 9.10 10.14 -9.89
CA LEU A 254 9.23 8.99 -8.98
C LEU A 254 9.92 7.81 -9.66
N LEU A 255 9.52 7.47 -10.89
CA LEU A 255 10.17 6.39 -11.66
C LEU A 255 11.62 6.73 -12.01
N ALA A 256 11.89 8.00 -12.32
CA ALA A 256 13.22 8.49 -12.61
C ALA A 256 14.17 8.47 -11.39
N SER A 257 13.64 8.52 -10.19
CA SER A 257 14.44 8.41 -8.95
C SER A 257 14.86 6.97 -8.62
N VAL A 258 14.32 5.98 -9.33
CA VAL A 258 14.72 4.57 -9.19
C VAL A 258 16.11 4.38 -9.79
N PRO A 259 17.13 3.97 -9.00
CA PRO A 259 18.46 3.70 -9.53
C PRO A 259 18.42 2.59 -10.59
N THR A 260 19.05 2.83 -11.74
CA THR A 260 19.25 1.82 -12.78
C THR A 260 20.62 1.16 -12.58
N MET A 261 20.69 -0.16 -12.79
CA MET A 261 21.97 -0.90 -12.76
C MET A 261 22.81 -0.61 -14.00
N ASP A 262 22.22 -0.10 -15.07
CA ASP A 262 22.91 0.25 -16.32
C ASP A 262 23.43 1.70 -16.23
N PRO A 263 24.76 1.92 -16.17
CA PRO A 263 25.35 3.25 -16.07
C PRO A 263 25.20 4.07 -17.36
N THR A 264 24.81 3.44 -18.47
CA THR A 264 24.59 4.13 -19.77
C THR A 264 23.22 4.81 -19.82
N ILE A 265 22.26 4.38 -19.02
CA ILE A 265 20.93 4.97 -18.94
C ILE A 265 21.00 6.23 -18.06
N ARG A 266 21.16 7.38 -18.72
CA ARG A 266 21.03 8.67 -18.03
C ARG A 266 19.56 9.01 -17.84
N ASN A 267 19.16 9.20 -16.59
CA ASN A 267 17.83 9.71 -16.26
C ASN A 267 17.70 11.16 -16.78
N ILE A 268 16.90 11.35 -17.83
CA ILE A 268 16.70 12.65 -18.49
C ILE A 268 15.62 13.47 -17.77
N GLU A 269 14.85 12.85 -16.89
CA GLU A 269 13.76 13.52 -16.18
C GLU A 269 14.33 14.50 -15.13
N PRO A 270 13.80 15.73 -15.07
CA PRO A 270 14.23 16.68 -14.07
C PRO A 270 13.87 16.19 -12.66
N PRO A 271 14.80 16.28 -11.68
CA PRO A 271 14.52 15.85 -10.32
C PRO A 271 13.41 16.68 -9.69
N ILE A 272 12.59 16.04 -8.85
CA ILE A 272 11.57 16.76 -8.07
C ILE A 272 12.29 17.69 -7.09
N LYS A 273 12.03 19.00 -7.19
CA LYS A 273 12.61 20.00 -6.29
C LYS A 273 11.65 20.30 -5.13
N GLY A 274 12.20 20.54 -3.95
CA GLY A 274 11.47 20.96 -2.76
C GLY A 274 10.79 19.80 -2.02
N GLU A 275 10.33 20.09 -0.81
CA GLU A 275 9.63 19.16 0.07
C GLU A 275 8.11 19.19 -0.14
N LEU A 276 7.43 18.14 0.35
CA LEU A 276 5.96 18.07 0.40
C LEU A 276 5.42 19.14 1.37
N ASP A 277 4.72 20.14 0.85
CA ASP A 277 4.04 21.16 1.66
C ASP A 277 2.62 20.65 2.03
N ALA A 278 2.57 19.72 2.99
CA ALA A 278 1.34 19.03 3.39
C ALA A 278 0.34 19.92 4.17
N GLY A 279 0.67 21.18 4.46
CA GLY A 279 -0.13 22.07 5.31
C GLY A 279 -1.01 23.08 4.56
N LYS A 280 -0.83 23.28 3.26
CA LYS A 280 -1.57 24.30 2.51
C LYS A 280 -2.70 23.72 1.68
N VAL A 281 -3.91 24.24 1.89
CA VAL A 281 -5.01 24.06 0.93
C VAL A 281 -4.62 24.80 -0.36
N MET A 282 -4.25 24.01 -1.39
CA MET A 282 -3.79 24.57 -2.65
C MET A 282 -4.96 24.66 -3.65
N THR A 283 -5.19 25.84 -4.21
CA THR A 283 -6.02 26.00 -5.42
C THR A 283 -5.25 25.46 -6.63
N GLY A 284 -5.94 24.84 -7.58
CA GLY A 284 -5.33 24.28 -8.78
C GLY A 284 -4.62 22.95 -8.56
N CYS A 285 -3.65 22.64 -9.43
CA CYS A 285 -2.88 21.40 -9.36
C CYS A 285 -2.00 21.37 -8.11
N ALA A 286 -2.14 20.35 -7.29
CA ALA A 286 -1.36 20.19 -6.05
C ALA A 286 0.15 20.05 -6.31
N PHE A 287 0.56 19.49 -7.45
CA PHE A 287 1.96 19.29 -7.81
C PHE A 287 2.60 20.51 -8.49
N ARG A 288 1.85 21.58 -8.81
CA ARG A 288 2.31 22.72 -9.63
C ARG A 288 3.62 23.39 -9.17
N SER A 289 3.81 23.53 -7.84
CA SER A 289 5.00 24.20 -7.28
C SER A 289 6.30 23.41 -7.48
N ARG A 290 6.18 22.10 -7.71
CA ARG A 290 7.31 21.16 -7.91
C ARG A 290 7.38 20.66 -9.37
N CYS A 291 6.37 21.00 -10.20
CA CYS A 291 6.24 20.52 -11.57
C CYS A 291 7.07 21.35 -12.53
N PRO A 292 8.07 20.78 -13.22
CA PRO A 292 8.85 21.50 -14.22
C PRO A 292 8.05 21.81 -15.50
N PHE A 293 6.88 21.19 -15.67
CA PHE A 293 5.98 21.33 -16.81
C PHE A 293 4.72 22.15 -16.49
N ALA A 294 4.72 22.90 -15.38
CA ALA A 294 3.55 23.66 -14.96
C ALA A 294 3.18 24.75 -15.98
N ILE A 295 1.89 24.88 -16.26
CA ILE A 295 1.30 25.94 -17.09
C ILE A 295 0.34 26.80 -16.27
N GLU A 296 -0.09 27.92 -16.81
CA GLU A 296 -0.98 28.87 -16.11
C GLU A 296 -2.27 28.21 -15.59
N ARG A 297 -2.84 27.30 -16.38
CA ARG A 297 -4.04 26.52 -16.01
C ARG A 297 -3.83 25.73 -14.72
N CYS A 298 -2.61 25.22 -14.47
CA CYS A 298 -2.30 24.49 -13.23
C CYS A 298 -2.44 25.34 -11.96
N ALA A 299 -2.36 26.67 -12.06
CA ALA A 299 -2.57 27.55 -10.92
C ALA A 299 -4.05 27.77 -10.61
N LYS A 300 -4.91 27.71 -11.62
CA LYS A 300 -6.32 28.09 -11.55
C LYS A 300 -7.26 26.91 -11.37
N GLU A 301 -6.93 25.75 -12.00
CA GLU A 301 -7.81 24.59 -12.06
C GLU A 301 -7.16 23.34 -11.47
N THR A 302 -7.90 22.62 -10.63
CA THR A 302 -7.49 21.29 -10.16
C THR A 302 -7.74 20.28 -11.28
N PRO A 303 -6.72 19.56 -11.78
CA PRO A 303 -6.92 18.56 -12.82
C PRO A 303 -7.73 17.37 -12.28
N LEU A 304 -8.75 16.96 -13.00
CA LEU A 304 -9.54 15.77 -12.71
C LEU A 304 -8.80 14.52 -13.17
N LEU A 305 -9.00 13.40 -12.45
CA LEU A 305 -8.55 12.09 -12.87
C LEU A 305 -9.36 11.66 -14.11
N ARG A 306 -8.74 11.60 -15.28
CA ARG A 306 -9.38 11.36 -16.57
C ARG A 306 -8.60 10.37 -17.43
N PRO A 307 -9.25 9.71 -18.41
CA PRO A 307 -8.57 8.81 -19.31
C PRO A 307 -7.42 9.51 -20.06
N ALA A 308 -6.25 8.85 -20.10
CA ALA A 308 -5.05 9.30 -20.80
C ALA A 308 -4.24 8.07 -21.26
N GLY A 309 -4.44 7.64 -22.50
CA GLY A 309 -3.65 6.56 -23.11
C GLY A 309 -3.76 5.19 -22.43
N GLY A 310 -4.96 4.77 -22.05
CA GLY A 310 -5.23 3.46 -21.44
C GLY A 310 -5.14 3.43 -19.92
N GLN A 311 -4.82 4.56 -19.29
CA GLN A 311 -4.79 4.75 -17.83
C GLN A 311 -5.52 6.03 -17.45
N LEU A 312 -5.64 6.34 -16.15
CA LEU A 312 -6.22 7.59 -15.68
C LEU A 312 -5.12 8.49 -15.10
N ALA A 313 -5.14 9.77 -15.46
CA ALA A 313 -4.18 10.75 -14.94
C ALA A 313 -4.85 12.09 -14.62
N ALA A 314 -4.46 12.70 -13.49
CA ALA A 314 -4.89 14.03 -13.06
C ALA A 314 -3.87 15.10 -13.47
N CYS A 315 -3.67 15.24 -14.79
CA CYS A 315 -2.76 16.23 -15.35
C CYS A 315 -3.38 16.91 -16.57
N HIS A 316 -3.23 18.26 -16.67
CA HIS A 316 -3.71 19.01 -17.83
C HIS A 316 -2.95 18.70 -19.11
N ARG A 317 -1.72 18.17 -18.98
CA ARG A 317 -0.81 17.85 -20.08
C ARG A 317 -0.53 16.34 -20.22
N ALA A 318 -1.41 15.47 -19.71
CA ALA A 318 -1.19 14.03 -19.65
C ALA A 318 -0.86 13.40 -21.03
N GLU A 319 -1.38 13.92 -22.13
CA GLU A 319 -1.18 13.40 -23.48
C GLU A 319 0.14 13.83 -24.11
N GLU A 320 0.79 14.87 -23.59
CA GLU A 320 1.99 15.46 -24.20
C GLU A 320 3.29 14.72 -23.85
N PHE A 321 3.26 13.88 -22.81
CA PHE A 321 4.49 13.21 -22.36
C PHE A 321 4.84 12.01 -23.21
N PRO A 322 6.14 11.88 -23.62
CA PRO A 322 6.62 10.71 -24.37
C PRO A 322 6.66 9.46 -23.49
N ARG A 323 6.83 8.30 -24.09
CA ARG A 323 7.09 7.05 -23.36
C ARG A 323 8.35 7.18 -22.50
N SER A 324 8.36 6.51 -21.34
CA SER A 324 9.51 6.53 -20.44
C SER A 324 10.64 5.65 -20.99
N ILE A 325 11.88 6.14 -20.90
CA ILE A 325 13.08 5.38 -21.28
C ILE A 325 13.36 4.27 -20.25
N VAL A 326 12.96 4.46 -18.99
CA VAL A 326 13.16 3.50 -17.89
C VAL A 326 12.42 2.17 -18.09
N ALA A 327 11.41 2.14 -18.96
CA ALA A 327 10.63 0.93 -19.26
C ALA A 327 11.34 -0.07 -20.19
N GLN A 328 12.49 0.26 -20.75
CA GLN A 328 13.17 -0.58 -21.75
C GLN A 328 14.16 -1.60 -21.17
N THR A 329 14.41 -1.58 -19.86
CA THR A 329 15.24 -2.60 -19.20
C THR A 329 14.41 -3.84 -18.89
N ASP A 330 14.73 -4.94 -19.56
CA ASP A 330 14.07 -6.26 -19.45
C ASP A 330 14.15 -6.79 -18.01
N PRO A 331 13.01 -7.21 -17.42
CA PRO A 331 12.98 -7.82 -16.08
C PRO A 331 13.80 -9.12 -15.94
N ALA A 332 14.06 -9.83 -17.04
CA ALA A 332 14.83 -11.07 -17.05
C ALA A 332 16.30 -10.86 -16.62
N GLN A 333 16.90 -9.73 -16.98
CA GLN A 333 18.30 -9.43 -16.66
C GLN A 333 18.56 -9.12 -15.18
N MET A 334 17.55 -8.69 -14.42
CA MET A 334 17.72 -8.41 -12.98
C MET A 334 17.70 -9.67 -12.10
N MET A 335 17.23 -10.82 -12.59
CA MET A 335 17.18 -12.06 -11.84
C MET A 335 18.44 -12.93 -11.97
N GLU A 336 19.29 -12.69 -12.98
CA GLU A 336 20.54 -13.42 -13.16
C GLU A 336 21.67 -12.97 -12.24
N VAL A 337 21.62 -11.75 -11.72
CA VAL A 337 22.68 -11.18 -10.83
C VAL A 337 22.45 -11.56 -9.36
N ALA A 338 21.33 -12.19 -9.02
CA ALA A 338 20.98 -12.61 -7.67
C ALA A 338 21.13 -14.12 -7.42
N ARG A 339 21.81 -14.82 -8.33
CA ARG A 339 22.20 -16.24 -8.16
C ARG A 339 23.62 -16.39 -7.67
#